data_5df62c1eb705570e0937f169d2381113
#
_entry.id   5df62c1eb705570e0937f169d2381113
#
_cell.length_a   1.000
_cell.length_b   1.000
_cell.length_c   1.000
_cell.angle_alpha   90.00
_cell.angle_beta   90.00
_cell.angle_gamma   90.00
#
_symmetry.space_group_name_H-M   'P 1'
#
loop_
_entity.id
_entity.type
_entity.pdbx_description
1 polymer ?
#
loop_
_entity_poly.entity_id
_entity_poly.type
_entity_poly.pdbx_seq_one_letter_code
_entity_poly.pdbx_strand_id
1 'polypeptide(L)'
;MKKFAYSIFFMVFLLTAWLWTSDAEASQSKDGITTYKETHVLEVDENGHAKEIQSKSDIIDQARQQFKNRPHDPPQRNMPHGDTVVLQPSTKNKNTNKTPDANTKVANTIVIDTLFKLDQSKKAITHSSTIRSIIGKAKPVIVIVGSTLFVGDDYAGKYNAISTYTKEFTGSQIKVGATKSKTYKMVKTKFVYKSDILTAGWVGSAPGTKQSTTETYLVNKNAYQYPQIHNSHSGKSLPAPTKANMKWYKPEDRVKRDKDIRNKYIRWYIGKYGDPKWDWSGLDIHHVIPLEYGGDNKMGNLYALTRTLHQQEVSPWWRGYR
;
A
#
# COMPACT_ATOMS: atom_id res chain seq x y z
N MET A 1 -5.99 -9.23 68.54
CA MET A 1 -6.56 -9.02 67.20
C MET A 1 -5.57 -8.19 66.34
N LYS A 2 -4.73 -8.87 65.54
CA LYS A 2 -3.71 -8.21 64.71
C LYS A 2 -4.25 -8.20 63.27
N LYS A 3 -4.48 -7.01 62.72
CA LYS A 3 -4.90 -6.80 61.31
C LYS A 3 -3.66 -6.90 60.43
N PHE A 4 -3.61 -7.90 59.57
CA PHE A 4 -2.65 -7.98 58.47
C PHE A 4 -3.14 -7.10 57.31
N ALA A 5 -2.35 -6.07 56.98
CA ALA A 5 -2.53 -5.28 55.76
C ALA A 5 -1.75 -5.94 54.61
N TYR A 6 -2.46 -6.44 53.60
CA TYR A 6 -1.85 -6.90 52.36
C TYR A 6 -1.58 -5.67 51.47
N SER A 7 -0.29 -5.38 51.28
CA SER A 7 0.17 -4.41 50.29
C SER A 7 0.26 -5.11 48.96
N ILE A 8 -0.67 -4.77 48.06
CA ILE A 8 -0.62 -5.24 46.66
C ILE A 8 0.33 -4.33 45.94
N PHE A 9 1.52 -4.87 45.61
CA PHE A 9 2.49 -4.23 44.71
C PHE A 9 1.97 -4.41 43.29
N PHE A 10 1.38 -3.35 42.72
CA PHE A 10 1.05 -3.28 41.30
C PHE A 10 2.35 -3.00 40.55
N MET A 11 2.94 -4.05 39.98
CA MET A 11 4.08 -3.95 39.08
C MET A 11 3.53 -3.51 37.71
N VAL A 12 3.54 -2.21 37.44
CA VAL A 12 3.22 -1.65 36.11
C VAL A 12 4.40 -1.96 35.20
N PHE A 13 4.25 -3.01 34.37
CA PHE A 13 5.12 -3.24 33.24
C PHE A 13 4.80 -2.14 32.21
N LEU A 14 5.61 -1.09 32.19
CA LEU A 14 5.68 -0.16 31.08
C LEU A 14 6.29 -0.90 29.88
N LEU A 15 5.45 -1.57 29.12
CA LEU A 15 5.74 -1.92 27.72
C LEU A 15 5.83 -0.62 26.95
N THR A 16 7.04 -0.10 26.78
CA THR A 16 7.31 0.94 25.78
C THR A 16 7.15 0.30 24.41
N ALA A 17 5.89 0.26 23.94
CA ALA A 17 5.58 -0.04 22.56
C ALA A 17 6.12 1.12 21.71
N TRP A 18 7.18 0.87 20.97
CA TRP A 18 7.68 1.75 19.95
C TRP A 18 6.62 1.81 18.84
N LEU A 19 5.77 2.83 18.90
CA LEU A 19 4.80 3.13 17.86
C LEU A 19 5.54 3.77 16.68
N TRP A 20 5.91 2.94 15.73
CA TRP A 20 6.43 3.37 14.45
C TRP A 20 5.25 3.68 13.53
N THR A 21 4.99 4.94 13.27
CA THR A 21 3.97 5.35 12.30
C THR A 21 4.61 5.45 10.93
N SER A 22 4.13 4.67 9.98
CA SER A 22 4.35 4.92 8.56
C SER A 22 3.10 5.63 8.03
N ASP A 23 3.23 6.87 7.62
CA ASP A 23 2.15 7.60 6.97
C ASP A 23 2.20 7.30 5.47
N ALA A 24 1.18 6.61 4.95
CA ALA A 24 1.01 6.41 3.52
C ALA A 24 -0.04 7.39 3.01
N GLU A 25 0.37 8.33 2.16
CA GLU A 25 -0.54 9.24 1.47
C GLU A 25 -0.74 8.80 0.03
N ALA A 26 -2.01 8.64 -0.38
CA ALA A 26 -2.38 8.47 -1.78
C ALA A 26 -2.92 9.80 -2.32
N SER A 27 -2.32 10.31 -3.39
CA SER A 27 -2.86 11.42 -4.14
C SER A 27 -3.19 10.99 -5.56
N GLN A 28 -4.45 11.19 -5.97
CA GLN A 28 -4.86 10.99 -7.37
C GLN A 28 -4.88 12.35 -8.07
N SER A 29 -4.10 12.50 -9.13
CA SER A 29 -4.08 13.71 -9.93
C SER A 29 -5.01 13.58 -11.14
N LYS A 30 -5.51 14.73 -11.64
CA LYS A 30 -6.34 14.81 -12.86
C LYS A 30 -5.63 14.28 -14.11
N ASP A 31 -4.30 14.11 -14.08
CA ASP A 31 -3.46 13.75 -15.23
C ASP A 31 -3.23 12.24 -15.37
N GLY A 32 -4.04 11.39 -14.73
CA GLY A 32 -3.88 9.93 -14.80
C GLY A 32 -2.63 9.42 -14.06
N ILE A 33 -2.15 10.16 -13.07
CA ILE A 33 -1.06 9.78 -12.20
C ILE A 33 -1.60 9.53 -10.80
N THR A 34 -1.40 8.31 -10.28
CA THR A 34 -1.66 7.97 -8.88
C THR A 34 -0.34 7.76 -8.16
N THR A 35 -0.14 8.43 -7.04
CA THR A 35 1.10 8.35 -6.26
C THR A 35 0.78 7.94 -4.83
N TYR A 36 1.48 6.92 -4.36
CA TYR A 36 1.50 6.48 -2.96
C TYR A 36 2.87 6.81 -2.39
N LYS A 37 2.88 7.58 -1.32
CA LYS A 37 4.09 8.01 -0.63
C LYS A 37 4.07 7.49 0.79
N GLU A 38 5.16 6.89 1.21
CA GLU A 38 5.42 6.51 2.60
C GLU A 38 6.65 7.25 3.10
N THR A 39 6.60 7.73 4.33
CA THR A 39 7.73 8.38 5.00
C THR A 39 8.25 7.48 6.11
N HIS A 40 9.53 7.16 6.05
CA HIS A 40 10.21 6.30 7.02
C HIS A 40 11.23 7.10 7.81
N VAL A 41 11.15 6.97 9.13
CA VAL A 41 12.08 7.60 10.06
C VAL A 41 12.95 6.51 10.68
N LEU A 42 14.27 6.65 10.56
CA LEU A 42 15.26 5.82 11.26
C LEU A 42 16.02 6.74 12.21
N GLU A 43 15.95 6.43 13.50
CA GLU A 43 16.54 7.22 14.58
C GLU A 43 17.55 6.39 15.35
N VAL A 44 18.56 7.06 15.87
CA VAL A 44 19.50 6.50 16.82
C VAL A 44 19.53 7.36 18.06
N ASP A 45 19.26 6.74 19.19
CA ASP A 45 19.37 7.37 20.50
C ASP A 45 20.83 7.78 20.78
N GLU A 46 21.04 9.00 21.31
CA GLU A 46 22.36 9.47 21.75
C GLU A 46 22.91 8.64 22.93
N ASN A 47 22.07 7.85 23.60
CA ASN A 47 22.46 6.95 24.68
C ASN A 47 22.86 5.54 24.17
N GLY A 48 23.04 5.36 22.85
CA GLY A 48 23.53 4.09 22.30
C GLY A 48 24.76 3.62 23.09
N HIS A 49 24.55 2.66 23.98
CA HIS A 49 25.58 2.03 24.79
C HIS A 49 26.53 1.30 23.84
N ALA A 50 27.48 2.04 23.28
CA ALA A 50 28.62 1.48 22.55
C ALA A 50 29.48 0.74 23.56
N LYS A 51 29.29 -0.55 23.72
CA LYS A 51 30.19 -1.41 24.49
C LYS A 51 31.56 -1.58 23.84
N GLU A 52 31.70 -1.22 22.59
CA GLU A 52 32.97 -1.19 21.82
C GLU A 52 32.93 -0.05 20.80
N ILE A 53 34.03 0.63 20.62
CA ILE A 53 34.21 1.63 19.53
C ILE A 53 34.22 0.84 18.22
N GLN A 54 33.05 0.66 17.62
CA GLN A 54 32.94 0.01 16.32
C GLN A 54 33.55 0.92 15.25
N SER A 55 34.44 0.36 14.42
CA SER A 55 34.98 1.10 13.30
C SER A 55 33.88 1.43 12.27
N LYS A 56 34.12 2.46 11.46
CA LYS A 56 33.20 2.79 10.36
C LYS A 56 32.99 1.61 9.41
N SER A 57 34.02 0.78 9.17
CA SER A 57 33.93 -0.43 8.36
C SER A 57 33.00 -1.46 8.97
N ASP A 58 33.08 -1.69 10.29
CA ASP A 58 32.23 -2.68 10.98
C ASP A 58 30.76 -2.33 10.89
N ILE A 59 30.41 -1.06 11.06
CA ILE A 59 29.02 -0.57 10.92
C ILE A 59 28.52 -0.76 9.48
N ILE A 60 29.36 -0.50 8.49
CA ILE A 60 28.99 -0.71 7.09
C ILE A 60 28.71 -2.19 6.81
N ASP A 61 29.56 -3.09 7.30
CA ASP A 61 29.40 -4.52 7.08
C ASP A 61 28.20 -5.10 7.84
N GLN A 62 27.96 -4.66 9.08
CA GLN A 62 26.76 -5.01 9.82
C GLN A 62 25.47 -4.53 9.11
N ALA A 63 25.45 -3.31 8.61
CA ALA A 63 24.32 -2.78 7.87
C ALA A 63 24.04 -3.59 6.59
N ARG A 64 25.08 -3.98 5.85
CA ARG A 64 24.97 -4.84 4.67
C ARG A 64 24.42 -6.21 5.02
N GLN A 65 24.88 -6.82 6.11
CA GLN A 65 24.38 -8.12 6.58
C GLN A 65 22.92 -8.03 7.03
N GLN A 66 22.56 -7.03 7.84
CA GLN A 66 21.16 -6.83 8.25
C GLN A 66 20.22 -6.64 7.04
N PHE A 67 20.67 -5.89 6.04
CA PHE A 67 19.90 -5.70 4.82
C PHE A 67 19.71 -7.01 4.04
N LYS A 68 20.77 -7.81 3.88
CA LYS A 68 20.74 -9.09 3.16
C LYS A 68 19.87 -10.15 3.85
N ASN A 69 19.84 -10.14 5.18
CA ASN A 69 19.14 -11.16 5.98
C ASN A 69 17.63 -10.90 6.10
N ARG A 70 17.11 -9.83 5.51
CA ARG A 70 15.68 -9.56 5.52
C ARG A 70 14.95 -10.38 4.45
N PRO A 71 13.88 -11.10 4.82
CA PRO A 71 13.10 -11.84 3.84
C PRO A 71 12.40 -10.86 2.89
N HIS A 72 12.48 -11.17 1.60
CA HIS A 72 11.74 -10.44 0.55
C HIS A 72 10.38 -11.08 0.26
N ASP A 73 9.93 -11.99 1.11
CA ASP A 73 8.69 -12.72 0.89
C ASP A 73 7.47 -11.80 1.02
N PRO A 74 6.51 -11.97 0.12
CA PRO A 74 5.26 -11.23 0.20
C PRO A 74 4.50 -11.63 1.47
N PRO A 75 3.82 -10.69 2.14
CA PRO A 75 3.00 -11.00 3.29
C PRO A 75 1.91 -12.01 2.90
N GLN A 76 1.75 -13.05 3.71
CA GLN A 76 0.62 -13.97 3.55
C GLN A 76 -0.68 -13.20 3.83
N ARG A 77 -1.65 -13.35 2.94
CA ARG A 77 -2.94 -12.66 3.02
C ARG A 77 -4.06 -13.67 3.19
N ASN A 78 -4.90 -13.43 4.20
CA ASN A 78 -6.15 -14.18 4.36
C ASN A 78 -7.18 -13.62 3.38
N MET A 79 -7.76 -14.50 2.57
CA MET A 79 -8.66 -14.12 1.48
C MET A 79 -10.13 -14.32 1.85
N PRO A 80 -11.03 -13.43 1.42
CA PRO A 80 -12.43 -13.76 1.30
C PRO A 80 -12.64 -14.80 0.19
N HIS A 81 -13.51 -15.78 0.44
CA HIS A 81 -13.94 -16.74 -0.59
C HIS A 81 -14.88 -16.03 -1.57
N GLY A 82 -14.59 -16.11 -2.87
CA GLY A 82 -15.44 -15.57 -3.94
C GLY A 82 -14.66 -15.05 -5.13
N ASP A 83 -15.38 -14.67 -6.19
CA ASP A 83 -14.79 -14.15 -7.43
C ASP A 83 -14.38 -12.67 -7.34
N THR A 84 -14.69 -12.01 -6.24
CA THR A 84 -14.41 -10.59 -6.01
C THR A 84 -13.81 -10.34 -4.63
N VAL A 85 -13.06 -9.25 -4.53
CA VAL A 85 -12.39 -8.80 -3.30
C VAL A 85 -12.61 -7.30 -3.11
N VAL A 86 -12.70 -6.86 -1.86
CA VAL A 86 -12.71 -5.43 -1.54
C VAL A 86 -11.27 -4.97 -1.38
N LEU A 87 -10.81 -4.15 -2.32
CA LEU A 87 -9.54 -3.44 -2.18
C LEU A 87 -9.77 -2.29 -1.21
N GLN A 88 -9.00 -2.27 -0.13
CA GLN A 88 -9.16 -1.19 0.86
C GLN A 88 -8.55 0.11 0.29
N PRO A 89 -9.21 1.26 0.46
CA PRO A 89 -8.56 2.53 0.23
C PRO A 89 -7.40 2.66 1.21
N SER A 90 -6.28 3.23 0.76
CA SER A 90 -5.20 3.63 1.65
C SER A 90 -5.80 4.49 2.77
N THR A 91 -5.79 3.98 4.00
CA THR A 91 -6.31 4.71 5.14
C THR A 91 -5.49 5.98 5.29
N LYS A 92 -6.14 7.14 5.18
CA LYS A 92 -5.54 8.43 5.56
C LYS A 92 -5.14 8.34 7.02
N ASN A 93 -3.87 8.14 7.30
CA ASN A 93 -3.37 8.32 8.64
C ASN A 93 -3.57 9.79 9.03
N LYS A 94 -4.33 10.01 10.08
CA LYS A 94 -4.47 11.34 10.67
C LYS A 94 -3.08 11.81 11.07
N ASN A 95 -2.62 12.88 10.45
CA ASN A 95 -1.46 13.65 10.90
C ASN A 95 -1.60 13.98 12.39
N THR A 96 -0.90 13.26 13.22
CA THR A 96 -0.57 13.75 14.55
C THR A 96 0.70 14.56 14.40
N ASN A 97 0.56 15.83 14.02
CA ASN A 97 1.60 16.84 14.22
C ASN A 97 1.81 17.02 15.73
N LYS A 98 2.55 16.10 16.36
CA LYS A 98 3.18 16.39 17.64
C LYS A 98 4.41 17.24 17.32
N THR A 99 4.29 18.52 17.59
CA THR A 99 5.45 19.42 17.74
C THR A 99 6.39 18.77 18.77
N PRO A 100 7.68 18.52 18.46
CA PRO A 100 8.60 17.98 19.46
C PRO A 100 8.68 18.96 20.63
N ASP A 101 8.56 18.42 21.83
CA ASP A 101 8.79 19.20 23.06
C ASP A 101 10.22 19.79 23.02
N ALA A 102 10.35 21.08 23.33
CA ALA A 102 11.58 21.86 23.18
C ALA A 102 12.76 21.38 24.05
N ASN A 103 12.58 20.33 24.84
CA ASN A 103 13.60 19.74 25.73
C ASN A 103 14.06 18.32 25.32
N THR A 104 13.61 17.78 24.17
CA THR A 104 14.06 16.49 23.71
C THR A 104 15.44 16.64 23.04
N LYS A 105 16.45 15.95 23.56
CA LYS A 105 17.75 15.80 22.89
C LYS A 105 17.48 15.34 21.46
N VAL A 106 17.95 16.09 20.47
CA VAL A 106 17.72 15.80 19.06
C VAL A 106 18.47 14.51 18.70
N ALA A 107 17.72 13.44 18.54
CA ALA A 107 18.25 12.16 18.07
C ALA A 107 18.84 12.31 16.65
N ASN A 108 19.91 11.56 16.35
CA ASN A 108 20.42 11.51 14.99
C ASN A 108 19.44 10.72 14.11
N THR A 109 18.85 11.39 13.14
CA THR A 109 17.69 10.88 12.39
C THR A 109 17.96 10.99 10.90
N ILE A 110 17.56 9.98 10.13
CA ILE A 110 17.39 10.05 8.69
C ILE A 110 15.96 9.77 8.31
N VAL A 111 15.40 10.61 7.44
CA VAL A 111 14.06 10.45 6.89
C VAL A 111 14.16 10.08 5.42
N ILE A 112 13.50 8.99 5.04
CA ILE A 112 13.50 8.47 3.68
C ILE A 112 12.05 8.38 3.21
N ASP A 113 11.75 9.07 2.11
CA ASP A 113 10.48 8.91 1.41
C ASP A 113 10.58 7.78 0.41
N THR A 114 9.60 6.88 0.40
CA THR A 114 9.44 5.87 -0.64
C THR A 114 8.17 6.13 -1.43
N LEU A 115 8.24 5.93 -2.74
CA LEU A 115 7.18 6.22 -3.68
C LEU A 115 6.80 4.97 -4.48
N PHE A 116 5.48 4.82 -4.69
CA PHE A 116 4.88 3.90 -5.64
C PHE A 116 3.97 4.73 -6.55
N LYS A 117 4.37 4.95 -7.80
CA LYS A 117 3.70 5.83 -8.76
C LYS A 117 3.17 5.04 -9.94
N LEU A 118 1.87 5.13 -10.17
CA LEU A 118 1.19 4.63 -11.37
C LEU A 118 1.05 5.78 -12.37
N ASP A 119 1.56 5.60 -13.58
CA ASP A 119 1.56 6.62 -14.64
C ASP A 119 0.87 6.05 -15.88
N GLN A 120 -0.38 6.44 -16.09
CA GLN A 120 -1.20 5.96 -17.21
C GLN A 120 -0.65 6.41 -18.57
N SER A 121 -0.09 7.62 -18.65
CA SER A 121 0.47 8.15 -19.88
C SER A 121 1.66 7.33 -20.38
N LYS A 122 2.45 6.82 -19.43
CA LYS A 122 3.62 5.95 -19.70
C LYS A 122 3.29 4.47 -19.66
N LYS A 123 2.09 4.10 -19.19
CA LYS A 123 1.68 2.72 -18.91
C LYS A 123 2.71 2.02 -17.99
N ALA A 124 3.14 2.70 -16.96
CA ALA A 124 4.28 2.28 -16.16
C ALA A 124 4.09 2.53 -14.66
N ILE A 125 4.76 1.70 -13.88
CA ILE A 125 4.90 1.84 -12.44
C ILE A 125 6.32 2.26 -12.14
N THR A 126 6.48 3.36 -11.42
CA THR A 126 7.78 3.79 -10.90
C THR A 126 7.80 3.62 -9.38
N HIS A 127 8.83 2.97 -8.87
CA HIS A 127 9.11 2.91 -7.45
C HIS A 127 10.45 3.58 -7.15
N SER A 128 10.52 4.35 -6.06
CA SER A 128 11.70 5.12 -5.71
C SER A 128 11.87 5.30 -4.21
N SER A 129 13.11 5.54 -3.78
CA SER A 129 13.47 5.94 -2.43
C SER A 129 14.32 7.20 -2.50
N THR A 130 13.99 8.19 -1.65
CA THR A 130 14.66 9.49 -1.62
C THR A 130 15.01 9.87 -0.18
N ILE A 131 16.24 10.25 0.08
CA ILE A 131 16.64 10.83 1.37
C ILE A 131 15.99 12.21 1.47
N ARG A 132 15.00 12.35 2.36
CA ARG A 132 14.23 13.58 2.55
C ARG A 132 14.90 14.56 3.50
N SER A 133 15.42 14.05 4.63
CA SER A 133 16.12 14.88 5.61
C SER A 133 17.13 14.08 6.41
N ILE A 134 18.12 14.79 6.96
CA ILE A 134 19.14 14.27 7.87
C ILE A 134 19.19 15.27 9.02
N ILE A 135 18.88 14.79 10.23
CA ILE A 135 18.72 15.62 11.43
C ILE A 135 19.70 15.13 12.49
N GLY A 136 20.18 16.02 13.35
CA GLY A 136 21.09 15.73 14.44
C GLY A 136 22.55 16.11 14.13
N LYS A 137 23.44 15.85 15.09
CA LYS A 137 24.86 16.20 15.02
C LYS A 137 25.69 15.24 14.18
N ALA A 138 25.34 13.95 14.19
CA ALA A 138 26.04 12.90 13.45
C ALA A 138 25.25 12.49 12.20
N LYS A 139 25.96 12.41 11.08
CA LYS A 139 25.40 11.82 9.84
C LYS A 139 25.58 10.31 9.85
N PRO A 140 24.66 9.54 9.24
CA PRO A 140 24.90 8.12 9.03
C PRO A 140 26.14 7.91 8.17
N VAL A 141 26.85 6.81 8.41
CA VAL A 141 28.03 6.41 7.60
C VAL A 141 27.62 5.57 6.39
N ILE A 142 26.44 4.98 6.48
CA ILE A 142 25.82 4.19 5.41
C ILE A 142 24.31 4.32 5.45
N VAL A 143 23.70 4.37 4.28
CA VAL A 143 22.26 4.23 4.06
C VAL A 143 22.04 3.26 2.92
N ILE A 144 21.28 2.19 3.14
CA ILE A 144 20.93 1.20 2.11
C ILE A 144 19.43 1.29 1.90
N VAL A 145 19.03 1.47 0.66
CA VAL A 145 17.62 1.43 0.25
C VAL A 145 17.42 0.31 -0.76
N GLY A 146 16.44 -0.53 -0.52
CA GLY A 146 15.99 -1.55 -1.45
C GLY A 146 14.49 -1.47 -1.64
N SER A 147 14.04 -1.72 -2.86
CA SER A 147 12.62 -1.74 -3.20
C SER A 147 12.36 -2.79 -4.26
N THR A 148 11.31 -3.57 -4.06
CA THR A 148 10.88 -4.62 -4.97
C THR A 148 9.41 -4.48 -5.29
N LEU A 149 9.07 -4.50 -6.59
CA LEU A 149 7.70 -4.66 -7.06
C LEU A 149 7.42 -6.14 -7.25
N PHE A 150 6.27 -6.56 -6.72
CA PHE A 150 5.74 -7.91 -6.87
C PHE A 150 4.44 -7.87 -7.65
N VAL A 151 4.24 -8.87 -8.53
CA VAL A 151 2.99 -9.03 -9.28
C VAL A 151 2.45 -10.43 -9.17
N GLY A 152 1.11 -10.54 -9.18
CA GLY A 152 0.35 -11.78 -9.21
C GLY A 152 -0.82 -11.73 -10.17
N ASP A 153 -1.27 -12.90 -10.64
CA ASP A 153 -2.48 -13.04 -11.44
C ASP A 153 -3.74 -13.30 -10.59
N ASP A 154 -3.53 -13.70 -9.36
CA ASP A 154 -4.57 -13.97 -8.39
C ASP A 154 -4.28 -13.19 -7.11
N TYR A 155 -5.30 -12.56 -6.54
CA TYR A 155 -5.13 -11.75 -5.32
C TYR A 155 -4.56 -12.55 -4.14
N ALA A 156 -4.98 -13.82 -3.98
CA ALA A 156 -4.47 -14.76 -2.97
C ALA A 156 -3.28 -15.57 -3.44
N GLY A 157 -3.00 -15.52 -4.73
CA GLY A 157 -2.03 -16.39 -5.36
C GLY A 157 -0.59 -15.99 -5.06
N LYS A 158 0.31 -16.66 -5.77
CA LYS A 158 1.73 -16.38 -5.71
C LYS A 158 2.07 -15.06 -6.42
N TYR A 159 2.91 -14.27 -5.78
CA TYR A 159 3.48 -13.06 -6.36
C TYR A 159 4.95 -13.28 -6.71
N ASN A 160 5.35 -12.75 -7.86
CA ASN A 160 6.72 -12.81 -8.34
C ASN A 160 7.34 -11.41 -8.36
N ALA A 161 8.59 -11.31 -7.94
CA ALA A 161 9.37 -10.07 -8.07
C ALA A 161 9.64 -9.78 -9.54
N ILE A 162 9.30 -8.56 -9.99
CA ILE A 162 9.46 -8.16 -11.40
C ILE A 162 10.37 -6.97 -11.59
N SER A 163 10.56 -6.19 -10.56
CA SER A 163 11.41 -5.00 -10.60
C SER A 163 12.01 -4.77 -9.23
N THR A 164 13.32 -4.92 -9.13
CA THR A 164 14.06 -4.72 -7.87
C THR A 164 15.19 -3.75 -8.08
N TYR A 165 15.43 -2.88 -7.12
CA TYR A 165 16.68 -2.15 -7.00
C TYR A 165 17.20 -2.21 -5.57
N THR A 166 18.52 -2.09 -5.44
CA THR A 166 19.22 -1.79 -4.20
C THR A 166 20.18 -0.65 -4.47
N LYS A 167 20.29 0.29 -3.55
CA LYS A 167 21.28 1.36 -3.60
C LYS A 167 21.86 1.59 -2.22
N GLU A 168 23.17 1.54 -2.17
CA GLU A 168 23.98 1.93 -1.04
C GLU A 168 24.46 3.37 -1.25
N PHE A 169 24.28 4.21 -0.24
CA PHE A 169 24.85 5.56 -0.16
C PHE A 169 25.86 5.60 0.97
N THR A 170 27.05 6.11 0.69
CA THR A 170 28.14 6.29 1.66
C THR A 170 28.81 7.66 1.47
N GLY A 171 29.40 8.20 2.53
CA GLY A 171 30.15 9.44 2.49
C GLY A 171 29.33 10.62 1.91
N SER A 172 29.85 11.29 0.89
CA SER A 172 29.21 12.45 0.24
C SER A 172 27.93 12.11 -0.52
N GLN A 173 27.67 10.84 -0.80
CA GLN A 173 26.43 10.38 -1.43
C GLN A 173 25.22 10.48 -0.47
N ILE A 174 25.46 10.50 0.86
CA ILE A 174 24.42 10.66 1.87
C ILE A 174 24.08 12.15 1.96
N LYS A 175 23.11 12.56 1.16
CA LYS A 175 22.64 13.95 1.11
C LYS A 175 21.15 14.01 0.84
N VAL A 176 20.52 15.08 1.28
CA VAL A 176 19.09 15.36 0.98
C VAL A 176 18.90 15.40 -0.54
N GLY A 177 17.84 14.78 -1.02
CA GLY A 177 17.54 14.63 -2.44
C GLY A 177 18.23 13.43 -3.12
N ALA A 178 19.17 12.73 -2.45
CA ALA A 178 19.75 11.52 -3.01
C ALA A 178 18.64 10.47 -3.24
N THR A 179 18.51 10.02 -4.48
CA THR A 179 17.38 9.19 -4.92
C THR A 179 17.86 7.95 -5.69
N LYS A 180 17.14 6.85 -5.52
CA LYS A 180 17.17 5.71 -6.42
C LYS A 180 15.74 5.39 -6.86
N SER A 181 15.57 5.16 -8.16
CA SER A 181 14.28 4.77 -8.75
C SER A 181 14.46 3.68 -9.78
N LYS A 182 13.35 2.97 -10.04
CA LYS A 182 13.23 2.04 -11.15
C LYS A 182 11.81 2.08 -11.69
N THR A 183 11.66 1.89 -13.00
CA THR A 183 10.36 1.91 -13.68
C THR A 183 10.12 0.57 -14.33
N TYR A 184 8.90 0.07 -14.18
CA TYR A 184 8.39 -1.15 -14.81
C TYR A 184 7.23 -0.80 -15.74
N LYS A 185 7.28 -1.23 -17.00
CA LYS A 185 6.21 -1.02 -17.96
C LYS A 185 5.14 -2.08 -17.82
N MET A 186 3.90 -1.67 -17.61
CA MET A 186 2.76 -2.56 -17.56
C MET A 186 2.40 -3.04 -18.97
N VAL A 187 2.20 -4.35 -19.13
CA VAL A 187 1.79 -4.98 -20.40
C VAL A 187 0.52 -5.82 -20.26
N LYS A 188 0.16 -6.15 -19.01
CA LYS A 188 -1.02 -6.94 -18.66
C LYS A 188 -1.56 -6.44 -17.32
N THR A 189 -2.85 -6.66 -17.09
CA THR A 189 -3.46 -6.47 -15.77
C THR A 189 -2.82 -7.41 -14.76
N LYS A 190 -2.49 -6.89 -13.58
CA LYS A 190 -1.86 -7.62 -12.48
C LYS A 190 -2.34 -7.08 -11.13
N PHE A 191 -2.31 -7.92 -10.13
CA PHE A 191 -2.21 -7.47 -8.75
C PHE A 191 -0.77 -7.06 -8.48
N VAL A 192 -0.58 -5.90 -7.87
CA VAL A 192 0.75 -5.30 -7.67
C VAL A 192 0.86 -4.78 -6.24
N TYR A 193 1.98 -5.04 -5.59
CA TYR A 193 2.38 -4.35 -4.37
C TYR A 193 3.89 -4.07 -4.39
N LYS A 194 4.33 -3.15 -3.54
CA LYS A 194 5.72 -2.79 -3.34
C LYS A 194 6.16 -3.20 -1.94
N SER A 195 7.38 -3.72 -1.80
CA SER A 195 8.05 -3.93 -0.52
C SER A 195 9.37 -3.17 -0.50
N ASP A 196 9.60 -2.41 0.56
CA ASP A 196 10.79 -1.61 0.78
C ASP A 196 11.57 -2.15 1.99
N ILE A 197 12.90 -2.13 1.90
CA ILE A 197 13.83 -2.39 2.98
C ILE A 197 14.79 -1.21 3.07
N LEU A 198 14.88 -0.60 4.23
CA LEU A 198 15.70 0.56 4.49
C LEU A 198 16.61 0.26 5.67
N THR A 199 17.91 0.51 5.53
CA THR A 199 18.90 0.34 6.61
C THR A 199 19.77 1.58 6.71
N ALA A 200 20.01 2.05 7.92
CA ALA A 200 20.95 3.14 8.18
C ALA A 200 21.84 2.80 9.37
N GLY A 201 23.11 3.19 9.28
CA GLY A 201 24.12 2.95 10.34
C GLY A 201 24.88 4.22 10.69
N TRP A 202 25.13 4.41 11.98
CA TRP A 202 25.93 5.50 12.56
C TRP A 202 27.08 4.92 13.36
N VAL A 203 28.19 5.65 13.44
CA VAL A 203 29.31 5.26 14.33
C VAL A 203 28.81 5.27 15.78
N GLY A 204 29.13 4.21 16.51
CA GLY A 204 28.78 4.08 17.92
C GLY A 204 27.39 3.47 18.19
N SER A 205 26.69 3.00 17.15
CA SER A 205 25.39 2.33 17.32
C SER A 205 25.21 1.18 16.34
N ALA A 206 24.41 0.19 16.71
CA ALA A 206 23.99 -0.84 15.77
C ALA A 206 23.17 -0.22 14.62
N PRO A 207 23.30 -0.72 13.37
CA PRO A 207 22.47 -0.26 12.26
C PRO A 207 20.98 -0.50 12.53
N GLY A 208 20.13 0.47 12.18
CA GLY A 208 18.68 0.34 12.20
C GLY A 208 18.17 -0.14 10.84
N THR A 209 17.20 -1.08 10.83
CA THR A 209 16.55 -1.54 9.59
C THR A 209 15.05 -1.46 9.72
N LYS A 210 14.39 -0.90 8.71
CA LYS A 210 12.93 -0.85 8.58
C LYS A 210 12.49 -1.52 7.30
N GLN A 211 11.36 -2.23 7.37
CA GLN A 211 10.68 -2.82 6.22
C GLN A 211 9.24 -2.32 6.18
N SER A 212 8.75 -2.06 4.98
CA SER A 212 7.35 -1.75 4.74
C SER A 212 6.83 -2.46 3.49
N THR A 213 5.52 -2.63 3.41
CA THR A 213 4.86 -3.23 2.25
C THR A 213 3.57 -2.47 2.01
N THR A 214 3.37 -2.03 0.78
CA THR A 214 2.12 -1.37 0.39
C THR A 214 0.95 -2.36 0.39
N GLU A 215 -0.26 -1.86 0.37
CA GLU A 215 -1.42 -2.64 -0.01
C GLU A 215 -1.27 -3.22 -1.42
N THR A 216 -2.10 -4.21 -1.72
CA THR A 216 -2.15 -4.81 -3.06
C THR A 216 -3.18 -4.08 -3.90
N TYR A 217 -2.77 -3.63 -5.05
CA TYR A 217 -3.59 -2.91 -6.01
C TYR A 217 -3.81 -3.78 -7.25
N LEU A 218 -5.04 -3.81 -7.76
CA LEU A 218 -5.32 -4.38 -9.09
C LEU A 218 -5.09 -3.27 -10.12
N VAL A 219 -4.10 -3.46 -10.98
CA VAL A 219 -3.64 -2.44 -11.95
C VAL A 219 -3.73 -3.03 -13.36
N ASN A 220 -4.43 -2.33 -14.27
CA ASN A 220 -4.56 -2.77 -15.66
C ASN A 220 -3.30 -2.49 -16.49
N LYS A 221 -3.27 -2.93 -17.75
CA LYS A 221 -2.11 -2.76 -18.65
C LYS A 221 -1.75 -1.29 -18.94
N ASN A 222 -2.64 -0.35 -18.65
CA ASN A 222 -2.39 1.08 -18.81
C ASN A 222 -1.87 1.72 -17.51
N ALA A 223 -1.43 0.94 -16.53
CA ALA A 223 -1.06 1.40 -15.19
C ALA A 223 -2.18 2.18 -14.49
N TYR A 224 -3.44 1.84 -14.78
CA TYR A 224 -4.61 2.40 -14.12
C TYR A 224 -5.08 1.42 -13.04
N GLN A 225 -5.16 1.91 -11.80
CA GLN A 225 -5.64 1.15 -10.66
C GLN A 225 -7.15 0.92 -10.77
N TYR A 226 -7.63 -0.25 -10.31
CA TYR A 226 -9.06 -0.52 -10.18
C TYR A 226 -9.72 0.52 -9.26
N PRO A 227 -10.83 1.15 -9.69
CA PRO A 227 -11.47 2.22 -8.95
C PRO A 227 -11.94 1.78 -7.56
N GLN A 228 -11.62 2.56 -6.55
CA GLN A 228 -12.03 2.33 -5.16
C GLN A 228 -13.23 3.23 -4.84
N ILE A 229 -14.43 2.73 -5.08
CA ILE A 229 -15.68 3.46 -4.91
C ILE A 229 -16.43 2.90 -3.72
N HIS A 230 -16.80 3.77 -2.78
CA HIS A 230 -17.58 3.42 -1.59
C HIS A 230 -19.02 3.94 -1.71
N ASN A 231 -19.98 3.08 -1.41
CA ASN A 231 -21.39 3.42 -1.32
C ASN A 231 -21.76 3.63 0.16
N SER A 232 -21.95 4.88 0.56
CA SER A 232 -22.19 5.26 1.94
C SER A 232 -23.51 4.71 2.50
N HIS A 233 -24.54 4.55 1.66
CA HIS A 233 -25.83 4.03 2.12
C HIS A 233 -25.78 2.54 2.47
N SER A 234 -25.17 1.71 1.63
CA SER A 234 -25.03 0.28 1.92
C SER A 234 -23.80 -0.05 2.78
N GLY A 235 -22.88 0.89 2.98
CA GLY A 235 -21.59 0.66 3.63
C GLY A 235 -20.67 -0.30 2.85
N LYS A 236 -20.92 -0.50 1.55
CA LYS A 236 -20.17 -1.43 0.72
C LYS A 236 -19.28 -0.69 -0.29
N SER A 237 -18.08 -1.19 -0.49
CA SER A 237 -17.22 -0.73 -1.59
C SER A 237 -17.45 -1.55 -2.85
N LEU A 238 -17.18 -0.94 -4.02
CA LEU A 238 -17.18 -1.64 -5.29
C LEU A 238 -16.17 -2.80 -5.22
N PRO A 239 -16.64 -4.06 -5.35
CA PRO A 239 -15.72 -5.20 -5.33
C PRO A 239 -14.82 -5.21 -6.56
N ALA A 240 -13.59 -5.67 -6.41
CA ALA A 240 -12.69 -5.95 -7.52
C ALA A 240 -12.67 -7.46 -7.81
N PRO A 241 -12.40 -7.87 -9.06
CA PRO A 241 -12.17 -9.29 -9.36
C PRO A 241 -10.98 -9.83 -8.59
N THR A 242 -11.01 -11.10 -8.19
CA THR A 242 -9.88 -11.77 -7.53
C THR A 242 -8.80 -12.23 -8.49
N LYS A 243 -9.09 -12.25 -9.80
CA LYS A 243 -8.17 -12.68 -10.85
C LYS A 243 -7.88 -11.55 -11.84
N ALA A 244 -6.60 -11.34 -12.11
CA ALA A 244 -6.13 -10.36 -13.09
C ALA A 244 -6.04 -10.91 -14.52
N ASN A 245 -6.25 -12.22 -14.70
CA ASN A 245 -6.11 -12.93 -15.98
C ASN A 245 -7.39 -13.69 -16.38
N MET A 246 -8.57 -13.11 -16.14
CA MET A 246 -9.84 -13.73 -16.48
C MET A 246 -9.93 -14.03 -17.98
N LYS A 247 -10.55 -15.17 -18.29
CA LYS A 247 -10.84 -15.58 -19.67
C LYS A 247 -11.83 -14.61 -20.30
N TRP A 248 -11.56 -14.19 -21.50
CA TRP A 248 -12.55 -13.48 -22.33
C TRP A 248 -13.42 -14.46 -23.07
N TYR A 249 -14.71 -14.21 -23.08
CA TYR A 249 -15.71 -15.03 -23.77
C TYR A 249 -16.21 -14.31 -25.01
N LYS A 250 -16.41 -15.06 -26.09
CA LYS A 250 -17.06 -14.56 -27.31
C LYS A 250 -18.52 -14.20 -27.01
N PRO A 251 -19.16 -13.31 -27.78
CA PRO A 251 -20.54 -12.88 -27.55
C PRO A 251 -21.54 -14.05 -27.42
N GLU A 252 -21.36 -15.11 -28.20
CA GLU A 252 -22.19 -16.32 -28.18
C GLU A 252 -22.06 -17.15 -26.91
N ASP A 253 -20.90 -17.10 -26.28
CA ASP A 253 -20.58 -17.86 -25.06
C ASP A 253 -20.90 -17.11 -23.76
N ARG A 254 -21.33 -15.85 -23.86
CA ARG A 254 -21.63 -15.00 -22.70
C ARG A 254 -22.99 -15.30 -22.12
N VAL A 255 -23.11 -15.15 -20.81
CA VAL A 255 -24.40 -15.01 -20.17
C VAL A 255 -25.12 -13.80 -20.80
N LYS A 256 -26.34 -14.00 -21.30
CA LYS A 256 -27.14 -12.90 -21.87
C LYS A 256 -27.53 -11.94 -20.74
N ARG A 257 -27.36 -10.64 -20.99
CA ARG A 257 -27.83 -9.61 -20.03
C ARG A 257 -29.33 -9.74 -19.83
N ASP A 258 -29.74 -9.83 -18.59
CA ASP A 258 -31.17 -9.82 -18.23
C ASP A 258 -31.76 -8.45 -18.56
N LYS A 259 -32.82 -8.42 -19.34
CA LYS A 259 -33.51 -7.17 -19.77
C LYS A 259 -34.10 -6.41 -18.58
N ASP A 260 -34.49 -7.10 -17.53
CA ASP A 260 -35.11 -6.51 -16.32
C ASP A 260 -34.10 -6.36 -15.16
N ILE A 261 -32.79 -6.53 -15.43
CA ILE A 261 -31.75 -6.53 -14.40
C ILE A 261 -31.78 -5.30 -13.50
N ARG A 262 -32.09 -4.13 -14.09
CA ARG A 262 -32.17 -2.86 -13.37
C ARG A 262 -33.24 -2.88 -12.30
N ASN A 263 -34.50 -3.23 -12.68
CA ASN A 263 -35.63 -3.24 -11.73
C ASN A 263 -35.42 -4.34 -10.67
N LYS A 264 -34.89 -5.49 -11.05
CA LYS A 264 -34.54 -6.57 -10.11
C LYS A 264 -33.50 -6.10 -9.09
N TYR A 265 -32.45 -5.40 -9.54
CA TYR A 265 -31.42 -4.88 -8.64
C TYR A 265 -31.98 -3.81 -7.69
N ILE A 266 -32.77 -2.87 -8.18
CA ILE A 266 -33.37 -1.81 -7.35
C ILE A 266 -34.24 -2.42 -6.25
N ARG A 267 -35.15 -3.36 -6.59
CA ARG A 267 -35.98 -4.06 -5.59
C ARG A 267 -35.13 -4.81 -4.57
N TRP A 268 -34.11 -5.54 -5.03
CA TRP A 268 -33.19 -6.26 -4.15
C TRP A 268 -32.43 -5.32 -3.23
N TYR A 269 -31.91 -4.20 -3.77
CA TYR A 269 -31.14 -3.23 -3.01
C TYR A 269 -31.99 -2.59 -1.90
N ILE A 270 -33.18 -2.12 -2.24
CA ILE A 270 -34.12 -1.53 -1.28
C ILE A 270 -34.54 -2.54 -0.21
N GLY A 271 -34.83 -3.79 -0.59
CA GLY A 271 -35.16 -4.85 0.35
C GLY A 271 -34.02 -5.22 1.30
N LYS A 272 -32.76 -5.06 0.86
CA LYS A 272 -31.59 -5.45 1.65
C LYS A 272 -31.01 -4.33 2.52
N TYR A 273 -31.01 -3.10 2.01
CA TYR A 273 -30.35 -1.95 2.66
C TYR A 273 -31.29 -0.82 3.05
N GLY A 274 -32.56 -0.94 2.74
CA GLY A 274 -33.54 0.14 2.85
C GLY A 274 -33.59 1.04 1.61
N ASP A 275 -34.60 1.88 1.54
CA ASP A 275 -34.78 2.82 0.44
C ASP A 275 -33.85 4.03 0.62
N PRO A 276 -32.82 4.21 -0.25
CA PRO A 276 -31.88 5.31 -0.17
C PRO A 276 -32.46 6.66 -0.61
N LYS A 277 -33.68 6.68 -1.14
CA LYS A 277 -34.35 7.87 -1.74
C LYS A 277 -33.54 8.46 -2.91
N TRP A 278 -32.81 7.61 -3.64
CA TRP A 278 -32.03 8.06 -4.79
C TRP A 278 -32.91 8.28 -6.04
N ASP A 279 -32.51 9.22 -6.86
CA ASP A 279 -32.92 9.23 -8.27
C ASP A 279 -32.18 8.12 -9.02
N TRP A 280 -32.81 6.96 -9.12
CA TRP A 280 -32.25 5.81 -9.81
C TRP A 280 -32.00 6.08 -11.30
N SER A 281 -32.65 7.06 -11.93
CA SER A 281 -32.45 7.38 -13.35
C SER A 281 -31.04 7.85 -13.66
N GLY A 282 -30.38 8.49 -12.70
CA GLY A 282 -28.98 8.95 -12.78
C GLY A 282 -27.92 7.88 -12.50
N LEU A 283 -28.34 6.66 -12.11
CA LEU A 283 -27.42 5.58 -11.76
C LEU A 283 -27.38 4.51 -12.86
N ASP A 284 -26.23 3.94 -13.08
CA ASP A 284 -26.03 2.73 -13.89
C ASP A 284 -25.87 1.51 -12.99
N ILE A 285 -26.49 0.38 -13.38
CA ILE A 285 -26.26 -0.90 -12.72
C ILE A 285 -25.15 -1.63 -13.46
N HIS A 286 -23.99 -1.63 -12.81
CA HIS A 286 -22.75 -2.16 -13.34
C HIS A 286 -22.58 -3.64 -12.96
N HIS A 287 -22.14 -4.48 -13.91
CA HIS A 287 -21.64 -5.82 -13.60
C HIS A 287 -20.20 -5.70 -13.09
N VAL A 288 -19.96 -6.06 -11.83
CA VAL A 288 -18.63 -6.02 -11.18
C VAL A 288 -17.63 -6.82 -12.02
N ILE A 289 -17.99 -8.07 -12.35
CA ILE A 289 -17.30 -8.84 -13.39
C ILE A 289 -18.16 -8.73 -14.65
N PRO A 290 -17.67 -8.08 -15.72
CA PRO A 290 -18.41 -7.98 -16.96
C PRO A 290 -18.74 -9.35 -17.56
N LEU A 291 -19.88 -9.43 -18.25
CA LEU A 291 -20.35 -10.68 -18.88
C LEU A 291 -19.33 -11.25 -19.88
N GLU A 292 -18.52 -10.39 -20.49
CA GLU A 292 -17.45 -10.81 -21.42
C GLU A 292 -16.25 -11.47 -20.70
N TYR A 293 -16.15 -11.36 -19.38
CA TYR A 293 -15.15 -12.03 -18.55
C TYR A 293 -15.76 -13.10 -17.64
N GLY A 294 -16.96 -13.61 -18.01
CA GLY A 294 -17.62 -14.69 -17.29
C GLY A 294 -18.47 -14.23 -16.11
N GLY A 295 -18.75 -12.95 -16.00
CA GLY A 295 -19.72 -12.44 -15.04
C GLY A 295 -21.13 -12.94 -15.31
N ASP A 296 -22.00 -12.82 -14.32
CA ASP A 296 -23.39 -13.27 -14.36
C ASP A 296 -24.38 -12.14 -13.95
N ASN A 297 -25.69 -12.41 -14.01
CA ASN A 297 -26.73 -11.48 -13.61
C ASN A 297 -27.14 -11.61 -12.13
N LYS A 298 -26.37 -12.29 -11.30
CA LYS A 298 -26.64 -12.38 -9.86
C LYS A 298 -26.47 -11.03 -9.18
N MET A 299 -27.30 -10.75 -8.18
CA MET A 299 -27.28 -9.46 -7.45
C MET A 299 -25.92 -9.17 -6.82
N GLY A 300 -25.15 -10.20 -6.41
CA GLY A 300 -23.80 -10.05 -5.87
C GLY A 300 -22.75 -9.60 -6.88
N ASN A 301 -23.00 -9.79 -8.20
CA ASN A 301 -22.18 -9.29 -9.29
C ASN A 301 -22.62 -7.92 -9.81
N LEU A 302 -23.53 -7.25 -9.12
CA LEU A 302 -24.07 -5.96 -9.55
C LEU A 302 -23.76 -4.87 -8.52
N TYR A 303 -23.51 -3.67 -9.04
CA TYR A 303 -23.21 -2.52 -8.20
C TYR A 303 -23.78 -1.24 -8.84
N ALA A 304 -24.48 -0.42 -8.04
CA ALA A 304 -25.01 0.86 -8.52
C ALA A 304 -23.93 1.93 -8.50
N LEU A 305 -23.73 2.60 -9.61
CA LEU A 305 -22.75 3.67 -9.81
C LEU A 305 -23.44 4.90 -10.40
N THR A 306 -23.00 6.10 -10.04
CA THR A 306 -23.37 7.25 -10.83
C THR A 306 -22.86 7.07 -12.26
N ARG A 307 -23.60 7.61 -13.23
CA ARG A 307 -23.20 7.50 -14.66
C ARG A 307 -21.79 8.06 -14.89
N THR A 308 -21.43 9.14 -14.20
CA THR A 308 -20.10 9.73 -14.24
C THR A 308 -19.01 8.75 -13.80
N LEU A 309 -19.14 8.14 -12.62
CA LEU A 309 -18.16 7.16 -12.12
C LEU A 309 -18.06 5.94 -13.02
N HIS A 310 -19.21 5.45 -13.50
CA HIS A 310 -19.24 4.30 -14.41
C HIS A 310 -18.51 4.59 -15.72
N GLN A 311 -18.76 5.75 -16.34
CA GLN A 311 -18.20 6.11 -17.67
C GLN A 311 -16.77 6.64 -17.59
N GLN A 312 -16.40 7.37 -16.54
CA GLN A 312 -15.10 8.03 -16.44
C GLN A 312 -14.04 7.22 -15.67
N GLU A 313 -14.45 6.30 -14.81
CA GLU A 313 -13.54 5.51 -13.98
C GLU A 313 -13.60 4.02 -14.32
N VAL A 314 -14.76 3.39 -14.13
CA VAL A 314 -14.88 1.94 -14.18
C VAL A 314 -14.79 1.41 -15.61
N SER A 315 -15.52 1.98 -16.56
CA SER A 315 -15.47 1.56 -17.97
C SER A 315 -14.11 1.78 -18.63
N PRO A 316 -13.40 2.92 -18.40
CA PRO A 316 -12.02 3.10 -18.87
C PRO A 316 -11.06 2.06 -18.30
N TRP A 317 -11.22 1.69 -17.02
CA TRP A 317 -10.38 0.66 -16.42
C TRP A 317 -10.57 -0.69 -17.15
N TRP A 318 -11.82 -1.11 -17.39
CA TRP A 318 -12.11 -2.36 -18.09
C TRP A 318 -11.63 -2.36 -19.55
N ARG A 319 -11.66 -1.21 -20.24
CA ARG A 319 -11.03 -1.09 -21.58
C ARG A 319 -9.53 -1.36 -21.58
N GLY A 320 -8.86 -1.09 -20.45
CA GLY A 320 -7.44 -1.37 -20.26
C GLY A 320 -7.14 -2.77 -19.69
N TYR A 321 -8.15 -3.59 -19.42
CA TYR A 321 -7.97 -4.87 -18.75
C TYR A 321 -7.26 -5.90 -19.64
N ARG A 322 -7.57 -5.95 -20.91
CA ARG A 322 -7.06 -6.92 -21.90
C ARG A 322 -5.96 -6.34 -22.78
#